data_70b701e01a61e521c1129224f6ac028b
#
_entry.id   70b701e01a61e521c1129224f6ac028b
#
_cell.length_a   1.000
_cell.length_b   1.000
_cell.length_c   1.000
_cell.angle_alpha   90.00
_cell.angle_beta   90.00
_cell.angle_gamma   90.00
#
_symmetry.space_group_name_H-M   'P 1'
#
loop_
_entity.id
_entity.type
_entity.pdbx_description
1 polymer ?
#
loop_
_entity_poly.entity_id
_entity_poly.type
_entity_poly.pdbx_seq_one_letter_code
_entity_poly.pdbx_strand_id
1 'polypeptide(L)'
;VEDFQRDVLTWLHIVEDRYHVKPIIYTYYKFKEQYLSAPVFDDYPYWIAHYYVDKVQYKGKWKFWQHTDAGKLPGIKGYVDFDIYNGSYYDLRQLCIGSKDKDKKLWDNDEEE
;
A
#
# COMPACT_ATOMS: atom_id res chain seq x y z
N VAL A 1 -13.96 17.48 7.18
CA VAL A 1 -12.85 17.02 6.34
C VAL A 1 -11.52 17.27 7.03
N GLU A 2 -11.32 18.48 7.54
CA GLU A 2 -10.06 18.84 8.21
C GLU A 2 -9.82 18.02 9.49
N ASP A 3 -10.85 17.78 10.29
CA ASP A 3 -10.73 16.96 11.48
C ASP A 3 -10.41 15.51 11.13
N PHE A 4 -11.05 15.00 10.09
CA PHE A 4 -10.78 13.66 9.60
C PHE A 4 -9.32 13.53 9.12
N GLN A 5 -8.85 14.49 8.32
CA GLN A 5 -7.49 14.49 7.83
C GLN A 5 -6.47 14.56 8.96
N ARG A 6 -6.73 15.38 9.98
CA ARG A 6 -5.87 15.50 11.15
C ARG A 6 -5.79 14.16 11.91
N ASP A 7 -6.92 13.50 12.09
CA ASP A 7 -6.95 12.23 12.80
C ASP A 7 -6.22 11.14 12.04
N VAL A 8 -6.41 11.08 10.72
CA VAL A 8 -5.68 10.13 9.87
C VAL A 8 -4.18 10.38 9.96
N LEU A 9 -3.76 11.63 9.85
CA LEU A 9 -2.35 11.99 9.90
C LEU A 9 -1.73 11.65 11.24
N THR A 10 -2.45 11.86 12.34
CA THR A 10 -2.02 11.48 13.67
C THR A 10 -1.78 9.98 13.76
N TRP A 11 -2.72 9.18 13.24
CA TRP A 11 -2.59 7.73 13.22
C TRP A 11 -1.37 7.30 12.39
N LEU A 12 -1.19 7.89 11.22
CA LEU A 12 -0.05 7.58 10.35
C LEU A 12 1.28 7.86 11.05
N HIS A 13 1.39 8.96 11.76
CA HIS A 13 2.61 9.31 12.50
C HIS A 13 2.88 8.34 13.65
N ILE A 14 1.84 7.94 14.39
CA ILE A 14 2.00 6.97 15.49
C ILE A 14 2.49 5.63 14.95
N VAL A 15 1.92 5.15 13.85
CA VAL A 15 2.30 3.88 13.25
C VAL A 15 3.73 3.96 12.71
N GLU A 16 4.07 5.03 12.03
CA GLU A 16 5.41 5.22 11.50
C GLU A 16 6.45 5.25 12.61
N ASP A 17 6.17 5.96 13.71
CA ASP A 17 7.07 6.02 14.87
C ASP A 17 7.27 4.64 15.50
N ARG A 18 6.21 3.84 15.54
CA ARG A 18 6.26 2.52 16.16
C ARG A 18 7.06 1.51 15.34
N TYR A 19 6.90 1.53 14.02
CA TYR A 19 7.44 0.50 13.13
C TYR A 19 8.62 0.98 12.29
N HIS A 20 8.95 2.28 12.32
CA HIS A 20 10.08 2.88 11.60
C HIS A 20 9.99 2.70 10.09
N VAL A 21 8.79 2.59 9.59
CA VAL A 21 8.49 2.52 8.15
C VAL A 21 7.15 3.18 7.93
N LYS A 22 6.98 3.84 6.78
CA LYS A 22 5.72 4.50 6.47
C LYS A 22 4.61 3.47 6.29
N PRO A 23 3.45 3.64 6.94
CA PRO A 23 2.32 2.76 6.72
C PRO A 23 1.78 2.90 5.31
N ILE A 24 1.22 1.82 4.80
CA ILE A 24 0.57 1.80 3.49
C ILE A 24 -0.90 2.16 3.70
N ILE A 25 -1.39 3.12 2.93
CA ILE A 25 -2.80 3.52 2.99
C ILE A 25 -3.57 2.73 1.94
N TYR A 26 -4.49 1.88 2.42
CA TYR A 26 -5.42 1.16 1.57
C TYR A 26 -6.70 1.97 1.42
N THR A 27 -7.07 2.32 0.19
CA THR A 27 -8.26 3.12 -0.05
C THR A 27 -8.76 2.94 -1.47
N TYR A 28 -10.05 3.19 -1.65
CA TYR A 28 -10.62 3.33 -2.98
C TYR A 28 -10.13 4.63 -3.62
N TYR A 29 -9.89 4.65 -4.94
CA TYR A 29 -9.20 5.78 -5.56
C TYR A 29 -9.95 7.11 -5.42
N LYS A 30 -11.29 7.07 -5.52
CA LYS A 30 -12.09 8.30 -5.37
C LYS A 30 -12.05 8.85 -3.94
N PHE A 31 -12.00 7.96 -2.95
CA PHE A 31 -11.85 8.38 -1.57
C PHE A 31 -10.53 9.10 -1.33
N LYS A 32 -9.44 8.57 -1.91
CA LYS A 32 -8.14 9.25 -1.86
C LYS A 32 -8.22 10.65 -2.45
N GLU A 33 -8.82 10.78 -3.63
CA GLU A 33 -8.92 12.06 -4.31
C GLU A 33 -9.80 13.05 -3.57
N GLN A 34 -10.85 12.58 -2.92
CA GLN A 34 -11.83 13.43 -2.27
C GLN A 34 -11.45 13.81 -0.84
N TYR A 35 -10.93 12.87 -0.06
CA TYR A 35 -10.74 13.07 1.39
C TYR A 35 -9.27 13.10 1.83
N LEU A 36 -8.36 12.60 1.03
CA LEU A 36 -6.94 12.55 1.35
C LEU A 36 -6.13 13.30 0.29
N SER A 37 -6.67 14.41 -0.18
CA SER A 37 -6.08 15.19 -1.28
C SER A 37 -4.96 16.14 -0.85
N ALA A 38 -4.84 16.43 0.45
CA ALA A 38 -3.78 17.32 0.91
C ALA A 38 -2.39 16.77 0.59
N PRO A 39 -1.44 17.62 0.17
CA PRO A 39 -0.12 17.12 -0.26
C PRO A 39 0.63 16.28 0.76
N VAL A 40 0.38 16.46 2.05
CA VAL A 40 1.03 15.68 3.10
C VAL A 40 0.73 14.18 2.97
N PHE A 41 -0.42 13.82 2.41
CA PHE A 41 -0.80 12.42 2.23
C PHE A 41 -0.10 11.77 1.04
N ASP A 42 0.53 12.53 0.16
CA ASP A 42 1.27 11.99 -0.97
C ASP A 42 2.62 11.40 -0.58
N ASP A 43 3.07 11.65 0.65
CA ASP A 43 4.30 11.07 1.18
C ASP A 43 4.18 9.60 1.57
N TYR A 44 2.97 9.06 1.58
CA TYR A 44 2.71 7.69 2.01
C TYR A 44 2.50 6.77 0.82
N PRO A 45 2.90 5.48 0.93
CA PRO A 45 2.61 4.52 -0.14
C PRO A 45 1.13 4.15 -0.14
N TYR A 46 0.59 3.92 -1.32
CA TYR A 46 -0.84 3.64 -1.50
C TYR A 46 -1.08 2.26 -2.05
N TRP A 47 -2.10 1.62 -1.52
CA TRP A 47 -2.71 0.41 -2.03
C TRP A 47 -4.12 0.79 -2.48
N ILE A 48 -4.29 0.96 -3.79
CA ILE A 48 -5.50 1.50 -4.36
C ILE A 48 -6.43 0.37 -4.77
N ALA A 49 -7.67 0.40 -4.28
CA ALA A 49 -8.72 -0.48 -4.76
C ALA A 49 -9.45 0.21 -5.92
N HIS A 50 -9.48 -0.45 -7.07
CA HIS A 50 -10.20 0.04 -8.24
C HIS A 50 -10.49 -1.14 -9.16
N TYR A 51 -11.76 -1.58 -9.19
CA TYR A 51 -12.15 -2.84 -9.81
C TYR A 51 -12.66 -2.67 -11.22
N TYR A 52 -12.48 -3.71 -12.03
CA TYR A 52 -13.11 -3.87 -13.36
C TYR A 52 -12.73 -2.76 -14.34
N VAL A 53 -11.49 -2.33 -14.26
CA VAL A 53 -10.90 -1.36 -15.20
C VAL A 53 -9.58 -1.93 -15.73
N ASP A 54 -9.21 -1.54 -16.95
CA ASP A 54 -7.97 -2.00 -17.57
C ASP A 54 -6.74 -1.37 -16.94
N LYS A 55 -6.89 -0.15 -16.42
CA LYS A 55 -5.82 0.60 -15.79
C LYS A 55 -6.37 1.32 -14.58
N VAL A 56 -5.53 1.47 -13.55
CA VAL A 56 -5.89 2.31 -12.42
C VAL A 56 -6.05 3.75 -12.90
N GLN A 57 -7.17 4.38 -12.54
CA GLN A 57 -7.46 5.76 -12.97
C GLN A 57 -6.88 6.81 -12.02
N TYR A 58 -6.46 6.40 -10.83
CA TYR A 58 -5.76 7.29 -9.92
C TYR A 58 -4.45 7.74 -10.53
N LYS A 59 -4.25 9.04 -10.66
CA LYS A 59 -3.10 9.63 -11.36
C LYS A 59 -1.88 9.83 -10.47
N GLY A 60 -2.02 9.65 -9.17
CA GLY A 60 -0.91 9.73 -8.24
C GLY A 60 -0.07 8.47 -8.24
N LYS A 61 0.93 8.45 -7.37
CA LYS A 61 1.80 7.28 -7.19
C LYS A 61 1.07 6.22 -6.37
N TRP A 62 1.16 4.97 -6.81
CA TRP A 62 0.60 3.84 -6.07
C TRP A 62 1.58 2.68 -6.09
N LYS A 63 1.51 1.84 -5.05
CA LYS A 63 2.38 0.66 -4.92
C LYS A 63 1.63 -0.63 -5.20
N PHE A 64 0.37 -0.71 -4.77
CA PHE A 64 -0.47 -1.89 -4.99
C PHE A 64 -1.78 -1.46 -5.61
N TRP A 65 -2.28 -2.28 -6.51
CA TRP A 65 -3.59 -2.10 -7.12
C TRP A 65 -4.40 -3.36 -6.93
N GLN A 66 -5.44 -3.29 -6.10
CA GLN A 66 -6.43 -4.34 -5.98
C GLN A 66 -7.41 -4.16 -7.12
N HIS A 67 -7.33 -5.04 -8.12
CA HIS A 67 -8.09 -4.85 -9.35
C HIS A 67 -9.36 -5.67 -9.41
N THR A 68 -9.57 -6.61 -8.50
CA THR A 68 -10.82 -7.35 -8.39
C THR A 68 -10.98 -7.93 -6.99
N ASP A 69 -12.24 -8.07 -6.57
CA ASP A 69 -12.64 -8.80 -5.39
C ASP A 69 -13.42 -10.08 -5.75
N ALA A 70 -13.46 -10.40 -7.05
CA ALA A 70 -14.22 -11.54 -7.57
C ALA A 70 -13.33 -12.47 -8.40
N GLY A 71 -12.05 -12.57 -8.04
CA GLY A 71 -11.11 -13.47 -8.69
C GLY A 71 -11.39 -14.92 -8.32
N LYS A 72 -10.94 -15.83 -9.17
CA LYS A 72 -11.05 -17.26 -8.94
C LYS A 72 -9.67 -17.90 -9.00
N LEU A 73 -9.39 -18.76 -8.02
CA LEU A 73 -8.12 -19.44 -7.94
C LEU A 73 -8.34 -20.92 -7.69
N PRO A 74 -7.70 -21.82 -8.48
CA PRO A 74 -7.84 -23.26 -8.26
C PRO A 74 -7.46 -23.65 -6.83
N GLY A 75 -8.30 -24.49 -6.21
CA GLY A 75 -8.06 -24.94 -4.84
C GLY A 75 -8.66 -24.07 -3.75
N ILE A 76 -9.22 -22.92 -4.11
CA ILE A 76 -9.88 -22.03 -3.15
C ILE A 76 -11.36 -21.92 -3.53
N LYS A 77 -12.24 -22.14 -2.55
CA LYS A 77 -13.67 -21.94 -2.74
C LYS A 77 -14.00 -20.46 -2.58
N GLY A 78 -14.91 -19.98 -3.45
CA GLY A 78 -15.36 -18.59 -3.41
C GLY A 78 -14.41 -17.65 -4.09
N TYR A 79 -14.66 -16.36 -3.90
CA TYR A 79 -13.91 -15.31 -4.57
C TYR A 79 -12.69 -14.90 -3.76
N VAL A 80 -11.68 -14.46 -4.46
CA VAL A 80 -10.45 -13.90 -3.86
C VAL A 80 -10.13 -12.57 -4.50
N ASP A 81 -9.33 -11.77 -3.80
CA ASP A 81 -8.83 -10.52 -4.32
C ASP A 81 -7.56 -10.79 -5.13
N PHE A 82 -7.39 -10.07 -6.23
CA PHE A 82 -6.13 -10.05 -6.97
C PHE A 82 -5.53 -8.67 -6.94
N ASP A 83 -4.21 -8.61 -6.75
CA ASP A 83 -3.47 -7.38 -6.64
C ASP A 83 -2.26 -7.38 -7.58
N ILE A 84 -1.89 -6.18 -8.01
CA ILE A 84 -0.67 -5.95 -8.78
C ILE A 84 0.24 -5.04 -7.97
N TYR A 85 1.51 -5.42 -7.84
CA TYR A 85 2.52 -4.55 -7.24
C TYR A 85 3.21 -3.73 -8.34
N ASN A 86 3.35 -2.43 -8.08
CA ASN A 86 3.97 -1.48 -9.00
C ASN A 86 5.39 -1.16 -8.55
N GLY A 87 6.33 -1.99 -8.91
CA GLY A 87 7.72 -1.77 -8.57
C GLY A 87 8.54 -3.05 -8.63
N SER A 88 9.79 -2.95 -8.24
CA SER A 88 10.70 -4.08 -8.19
C SER A 88 10.60 -4.82 -6.85
N TYR A 89 11.21 -6.01 -6.79
CA TYR A 89 11.33 -6.73 -5.54
C TYR A 89 12.11 -5.92 -4.50
N TYR A 90 13.14 -5.20 -4.93
CA TYR A 90 13.89 -4.31 -4.04
C TYR A 90 12.99 -3.25 -3.43
N ASP A 91 12.15 -2.60 -4.24
CA ASP A 91 11.22 -1.59 -3.75
C ASP A 91 10.24 -2.16 -2.74
N LEU A 92 9.74 -3.38 -3.00
CA LEU A 92 8.82 -4.06 -2.09
C LEU A 92 9.47 -4.29 -0.72
N ARG A 93 10.73 -4.68 -0.71
CA ARG A 93 11.46 -4.89 0.54
C ARG A 93 11.57 -3.62 1.35
N GLN A 94 11.70 -2.46 0.70
CA GLN A 94 11.79 -1.17 1.40
C GLN A 94 10.49 -0.79 2.12
N LEU A 95 9.37 -1.39 1.75
CA LEU A 95 8.10 -1.18 2.44
C LEU A 95 7.95 -2.04 3.69
N CYS A 96 8.80 -3.02 3.88
CA CYS A 96 8.67 -3.98 4.97
C CYS A 96 9.21 -3.43 6.27
N ILE A 97 8.61 -3.85 7.38
CA ILE A 97 9.11 -3.54 8.72
C ILE A 97 10.52 -4.13 8.85
N GLY A 98 11.43 -3.36 9.44
CA GLY A 98 12.82 -3.78 9.62
C GLY A 98 13.72 -3.54 8.42
N SER A 99 13.20 -2.96 7.34
CA SER A 99 13.99 -2.74 6.11
C SER A 99 15.19 -1.80 6.33
N LYS A 100 15.14 -0.95 7.34
CA LYS A 100 16.16 0.07 7.61
C LYS A 100 17.07 -0.28 8.78
N ASP A 101 16.90 -1.43 9.40
CA ASP A 101 17.70 -1.82 10.53
C ASP A 101 18.56 -3.04 10.20
N LYS A 102 19.28 -3.55 11.23
CA LYS A 102 20.26 -4.61 11.04
C LYS A 102 19.65 -5.93 10.60
N ASP A 103 18.36 -6.10 10.80
CA ASP A 103 17.66 -7.33 10.47
C ASP A 103 17.46 -7.49 8.97
N LYS A 104 17.72 -6.47 8.19
CA LYS A 104 17.63 -6.60 6.73
C LYS A 104 18.59 -7.65 6.17
N LYS A 105 19.56 -8.10 6.95
CA LYS A 105 20.41 -9.24 6.59
C LYS A 105 19.62 -10.52 6.39
N LEU A 106 18.50 -10.66 7.09
CA LEU A 106 17.62 -11.82 6.90
C LEU A 106 17.05 -11.84 5.49
N TRP A 107 16.71 -10.68 4.96
CA TRP A 107 16.20 -10.55 3.61
C TRP A 107 17.27 -10.87 2.56
N ASP A 108 18.48 -10.40 2.82
CA ASP A 108 19.60 -10.65 1.91
C ASP A 108 19.94 -12.13 1.85
N ASN A 109 19.87 -12.84 2.99
CA ASN A 109 20.10 -14.27 3.03
C ASN A 109 19.05 -15.05 2.25
N ASP A 110 17.80 -14.65 2.33
CA ASP A 110 16.70 -15.26 1.60
C ASP A 110 16.89 -15.12 0.09
N GLU A 111 17.49 -14.04 -0.36
CA GLU A 111 17.74 -13.79 -1.78
C GLU A 111 18.88 -14.63 -2.33
N GLU A 112 19.82 -15.05 -1.51
CA GLU A 112 20.96 -15.85 -1.94
C GLU A 112 20.61 -17.30 -2.21
N GLU A 113 19.45 -17.73 -1.75
CA GLU A 113 18.97 -19.09 -1.99
C GLU A 113 18.14 -19.20 -3.26
#